data_b5da0cfa70a37aa990af6e8a14c7abcf
#
_entry.id   b5da0cfa70a37aa990af6e8a14c7abcf
#
_cell.length_a   1.000
_cell.length_b   1.000
_cell.length_c   1.000
_cell.angle_alpha   90.00
_cell.angle_beta   90.00
_cell.angle_gamma   90.00
#
_symmetry.space_group_name_H-M   'P 1'
#
loop_
_entity.id
_entity.type
_entity.pdbx_description
1 polymer ?
#
loop_
_entity_poly.entity_id
_entity_poly.type
_entity_poly.pdbx_seq_one_letter_code
_entity_poly.pdbx_strand_id
1 'polypeptide(L)'
;FENISPVPVHHIWHEDNGFRLAAIRNKAIAASKGKYIIQIDGDLILQRNFIQDHMLFAREGCFVTGSRGIITELLTRKVLSGEITSLSPLMKGIRSSNNVVRIPIMSILYHTFGPTRAPRGCNMAFWRNDLIRVNGYDEDFKGWGFEDAELCIRLNNSEIHQRCMKFRGVAFHLHHNQAERSGCNSNEQRYKDSIRC
;
A
#
# COMPACT_ATOMS: atom_id res chain seq x y z
N PHE A 1 -8.30 -12.14 -16.72
CA PHE A 1 -7.90 -12.36 -15.32
C PHE A 1 -8.90 -13.28 -14.60
N GLU A 2 -10.21 -13.07 -14.76
CA GLU A 2 -11.23 -13.89 -14.07
C GLU A 2 -11.11 -15.38 -14.39
N ASN A 3 -10.74 -15.74 -15.62
CA ASN A 3 -10.65 -17.13 -16.08
C ASN A 3 -9.37 -17.89 -15.69
N ILE A 4 -8.37 -17.19 -15.16
CA ILE A 4 -7.05 -17.77 -14.78
C ILE A 4 -6.71 -17.61 -13.31
N SER A 5 -7.52 -16.87 -12.55
CA SER A 5 -7.30 -16.69 -11.13
C SER A 5 -7.87 -17.88 -10.32
N PRO A 6 -7.09 -18.47 -9.39
CA PRO A 6 -7.59 -19.52 -8.49
C PRO A 6 -8.53 -18.97 -7.39
N VAL A 7 -8.72 -17.66 -7.32
CA VAL A 7 -9.59 -16.97 -6.35
C VAL A 7 -10.53 -16.02 -7.09
N PRO A 8 -11.71 -15.70 -6.50
CA PRO A 8 -12.63 -14.74 -7.11
C PRO A 8 -11.96 -13.39 -7.38
N VAL A 9 -12.15 -12.88 -8.59
CA VAL A 9 -11.70 -11.54 -9.00
C VAL A 9 -12.92 -10.67 -9.24
N HIS A 10 -12.95 -9.49 -8.67
CA HIS A 10 -14.01 -8.51 -8.85
C HIS A 10 -13.42 -7.24 -9.46
N HIS A 11 -13.85 -6.90 -10.66
CA HIS A 11 -13.48 -5.63 -11.29
C HIS A 11 -14.40 -4.51 -10.79
N ILE A 12 -13.83 -3.54 -10.10
CA ILE A 12 -14.54 -2.35 -9.63
C ILE A 12 -14.17 -1.18 -10.55
N TRP A 13 -15.17 -0.65 -11.21
CA TRP A 13 -14.99 0.42 -12.18
C TRP A 13 -15.68 1.72 -11.73
N HIS A 14 -15.13 2.85 -12.14
CA HIS A 14 -15.80 4.14 -12.15
C HIS A 14 -15.35 4.95 -13.37
N GLU A 15 -16.20 5.94 -13.75
CA GLU A 15 -15.89 6.85 -14.84
C GLU A 15 -14.58 7.61 -14.58
N ASP A 16 -13.74 7.73 -15.62
CA ASP A 16 -12.53 8.54 -15.55
C ASP A 16 -12.91 10.04 -15.60
N ASN A 17 -12.96 10.63 -14.43
CA ASN A 17 -13.20 12.05 -14.22
C ASN A 17 -12.08 12.61 -13.34
N GLY A 18 -10.83 12.49 -13.83
CA GLY A 18 -9.63 12.86 -13.14
C GLY A 18 -9.19 11.89 -12.03
N PHE A 19 -8.09 12.21 -11.38
CA PHE A 19 -7.48 11.33 -10.39
C PHE A 19 -8.27 11.31 -9.07
N ARG A 20 -9.05 10.25 -8.86
CA ARG A 20 -9.96 10.04 -7.71
C ARG A 20 -9.67 8.71 -7.01
N LEU A 21 -8.42 8.55 -6.54
CA LEU A 21 -7.94 7.31 -5.95
C LEU A 21 -8.69 6.95 -4.67
N ALA A 22 -9.02 7.92 -3.81
CA ALA A 22 -9.81 7.72 -2.60
C ALA A 22 -11.18 7.08 -2.92
N ALA A 23 -11.89 7.63 -3.90
CA ALA A 23 -13.22 7.16 -4.27
C ALA A 23 -13.22 5.71 -4.81
N ILE A 24 -12.27 5.35 -5.69
CA ILE A 24 -12.21 3.97 -6.20
C ILE A 24 -11.78 2.99 -5.12
N ARG A 25 -10.88 3.38 -4.20
CA ARG A 25 -10.51 2.55 -3.05
C ARG A 25 -11.72 2.31 -2.13
N ASN A 26 -12.54 3.33 -1.85
CA ASN A 26 -13.76 3.17 -1.06
C ASN A 26 -14.74 2.20 -1.72
N LYS A 27 -14.96 2.30 -3.04
CA LYS A 27 -15.80 1.34 -3.77
C LYS A 27 -15.27 -0.08 -3.64
N ALA A 28 -13.96 -0.29 -3.75
CA ALA A 28 -13.34 -1.59 -3.60
C ALA A 28 -13.47 -2.13 -2.16
N ILE A 29 -13.28 -1.28 -1.15
CA ILE A 29 -13.48 -1.61 0.27
C ILE A 29 -14.93 -2.01 0.53
N ALA A 30 -15.90 -1.25 0.01
CA ALA A 30 -17.33 -1.55 0.17
C ALA A 30 -17.71 -2.89 -0.47
N ALA A 31 -17.18 -3.20 -1.66
CA ALA A 31 -17.42 -4.46 -2.36
C ALA A 31 -16.69 -5.65 -1.74
N SER A 32 -15.66 -5.42 -0.94
CA SER A 32 -14.86 -6.49 -0.33
C SER A 32 -15.66 -7.28 0.70
N LYS A 33 -15.45 -8.62 0.74
CA LYS A 33 -16.06 -9.52 1.73
C LYS A 33 -15.09 -10.01 2.80
N GLY A 34 -13.80 -9.79 2.58
CA GLY A 34 -12.74 -10.21 3.50
C GLY A 34 -12.75 -9.40 4.80
N LYS A 35 -12.46 -10.06 5.92
CA LYS A 35 -12.31 -9.39 7.23
C LYS A 35 -11.04 -8.52 7.30
N TYR A 36 -10.01 -8.92 6.57
CA TYR A 36 -8.72 -8.23 6.49
C TYR A 36 -8.45 -7.86 5.05
N ILE A 37 -8.15 -6.61 4.80
CA ILE A 37 -7.94 -6.02 3.48
C ILE A 37 -6.47 -5.70 3.33
N ILE A 38 -5.82 -6.22 2.29
CA ILE A 38 -4.47 -5.85 1.90
C ILE A 38 -4.59 -4.97 0.65
N GLN A 39 -4.18 -3.73 0.77
CA GLN A 39 -4.20 -2.75 -0.30
C GLN A 39 -2.82 -2.68 -0.97
N ILE A 40 -2.82 -2.75 -2.28
CA ILE A 40 -1.63 -2.61 -3.13
C ILE A 40 -1.93 -1.72 -4.33
N ASP A 41 -0.90 -1.11 -4.89
CA ASP A 41 -1.00 -0.45 -6.20
C ASP A 41 -0.81 -1.48 -7.33
N GLY A 42 -1.36 -1.22 -8.51
CA GLY A 42 -1.36 -2.17 -9.64
C GLY A 42 0.00 -2.36 -10.31
N ASP A 43 1.00 -1.58 -9.95
CA ASP A 43 2.37 -1.59 -10.47
C ASP A 43 3.38 -2.27 -9.53
N LEU A 44 2.90 -3.14 -8.64
CA LEU A 44 3.74 -3.91 -7.73
C LEU A 44 3.93 -5.35 -8.17
N ILE A 45 5.15 -5.84 -8.05
CA ILE A 45 5.46 -7.27 -8.07
C ILE A 45 5.64 -7.74 -6.64
N LEU A 46 4.80 -8.67 -6.23
CA LEU A 46 4.79 -9.19 -4.88
C LEU A 46 5.71 -10.41 -4.75
N GLN A 47 6.49 -10.45 -3.67
CA GLN A 47 7.26 -11.64 -3.33
C GLN A 47 6.29 -12.74 -2.83
N ARG A 48 6.60 -14.01 -3.12
CA ARG A 48 5.73 -15.18 -2.87
C ARG A 48 5.13 -15.27 -1.45
N ASN A 49 5.81 -14.74 -0.46
CA ASN A 49 5.35 -14.76 0.94
C ASN A 49 4.57 -13.49 1.33
N PHE A 50 4.29 -12.58 0.40
CA PHE A 50 3.71 -11.27 0.68
C PHE A 50 2.41 -11.36 1.49
N ILE A 51 1.45 -12.13 1.01
CA ILE A 51 0.14 -12.32 1.68
C ILE A 51 0.33 -13.00 3.04
N GLN A 52 1.12 -14.07 3.09
CA GLN A 52 1.41 -14.77 4.34
C GLN A 52 2.05 -13.84 5.38
N ASP A 53 2.99 -12.99 4.96
CA ASP A 53 3.65 -12.03 5.85
C ASP A 53 2.66 -11.01 6.41
N HIS A 54 1.71 -10.51 5.60
CA HIS A 54 0.64 -9.64 6.07
C HIS A 54 -0.27 -10.34 7.08
N MET A 55 -0.68 -11.57 6.79
CA MET A 55 -1.56 -12.35 7.69
C MET A 55 -0.89 -12.63 9.04
N LEU A 56 0.39 -13.00 9.03
CA LEU A 56 1.17 -13.24 10.25
C LEU A 56 1.46 -11.95 11.04
N PHE A 57 1.45 -10.79 10.37
CA PHE A 57 1.71 -9.50 10.98
C PHE A 57 0.44 -8.79 11.44
N ALA A 58 -0.74 -9.25 10.99
CA ALA A 58 -2.03 -8.69 11.36
C ALA A 58 -2.26 -8.77 12.88
N ARG A 59 -2.83 -7.71 13.45
CA ARG A 59 -3.22 -7.62 14.85
C ARG A 59 -4.48 -6.76 14.96
N GLU A 60 -5.45 -7.18 15.75
CA GLU A 60 -6.65 -6.38 16.05
C GLU A 60 -6.27 -5.05 16.71
N GLY A 61 -7.01 -4.00 16.40
CA GLY A 61 -6.70 -2.63 16.83
C GLY A 61 -5.46 -2.03 16.16
N CYS A 62 -5.00 -2.62 15.06
CA CYS A 62 -3.83 -2.11 14.33
C CYS A 62 -4.04 -2.18 12.82
N PHE A 63 -3.51 -1.19 12.11
CA PHE A 63 -3.30 -1.25 10.67
C PHE A 63 -1.81 -1.38 10.33
N VAL A 64 -1.52 -1.91 9.17
CA VAL A 64 -0.15 -2.20 8.74
C VAL A 64 0.27 -1.27 7.61
N THR A 65 1.47 -0.74 7.70
CA THR A 65 2.14 -0.03 6.61
C THR A 65 3.42 -0.75 6.24
N GLY A 66 3.55 -1.14 4.99
CA GLY A 66 4.72 -1.81 4.45
C GLY A 66 5.62 -0.87 3.66
N SER A 67 6.64 -1.44 3.06
CA SER A 67 7.59 -0.73 2.20
C SER A 67 7.67 -1.37 0.82
N ARG A 68 8.38 -0.70 -0.10
CA ARG A 68 8.67 -1.23 -1.43
C ARG A 68 10.11 -0.93 -1.82
N GLY A 69 10.70 -1.77 -2.65
CA GLY A 69 11.88 -1.42 -3.45
C GLY A 69 11.44 -0.86 -4.79
N ILE A 70 12.20 0.06 -5.36
CA ILE A 70 11.91 0.65 -6.67
C ILE A 70 12.86 0.00 -7.67
N ILE A 71 12.34 -0.52 -8.76
CA ILE A 71 13.18 -1.06 -9.83
C ILE A 71 13.37 -0.04 -10.95
N THR A 72 14.52 -0.10 -11.61
CA THR A 72 14.84 0.81 -12.73
C THR A 72 14.02 0.46 -13.97
N GLU A 73 13.96 1.41 -14.91
CA GLU A 73 13.27 1.22 -16.18
C GLU A 73 13.78 -0.01 -16.94
N LEU A 74 15.11 -0.17 -17.02
CA LEU A 74 15.71 -1.31 -17.69
C LEU A 74 15.28 -2.64 -17.06
N LEU A 75 15.28 -2.71 -15.72
CA LEU A 75 14.85 -3.92 -15.01
C LEU A 75 13.35 -4.16 -15.16
N THR A 76 12.54 -3.09 -15.18
CA THR A 76 11.10 -3.16 -15.46
C THR A 76 10.83 -3.77 -16.85
N ARG A 77 11.53 -3.30 -17.89
CA ARG A 77 11.39 -3.84 -19.25
C ARG A 77 11.72 -5.34 -19.31
N LYS A 78 12.78 -5.78 -18.64
CA LYS A 78 13.18 -7.20 -18.58
C LYS A 78 12.18 -8.07 -17.85
N VAL A 79 11.54 -7.56 -16.83
CA VAL A 79 10.47 -8.26 -16.10
C VAL A 79 9.21 -8.37 -16.97
N LEU A 80 8.80 -7.27 -17.59
CA LEU A 80 7.60 -7.25 -18.43
C LEU A 80 7.75 -8.07 -19.71
N SER A 81 8.97 -8.23 -20.24
CA SER A 81 9.27 -9.12 -21.38
C SER A 81 9.36 -10.60 -21.00
N GLY A 82 9.35 -10.92 -19.69
CA GLY A 82 9.53 -12.29 -19.22
C GLY A 82 10.99 -12.78 -19.19
N GLU A 83 11.96 -11.91 -19.53
CA GLU A 83 13.40 -12.24 -19.44
C GLU A 83 13.82 -12.52 -17.98
N ILE A 84 13.18 -11.82 -17.04
CA ILE A 84 13.38 -12.01 -15.61
C ILE A 84 12.04 -12.36 -14.96
N THR A 85 11.96 -13.56 -14.39
CA THR A 85 10.76 -14.10 -13.75
C THR A 85 10.78 -14.01 -12.21
N SER A 86 11.94 -13.68 -11.63
CA SER A 86 12.07 -13.50 -10.18
C SER A 86 13.01 -12.35 -9.84
N LEU A 87 12.69 -11.62 -8.77
CA LEU A 87 13.47 -10.48 -8.29
C LEU A 87 14.14 -10.83 -6.95
N SER A 88 15.40 -10.41 -6.80
CA SER A 88 16.18 -10.56 -5.58
C SER A 88 16.72 -9.21 -5.11
N PRO A 89 16.81 -8.95 -3.80
CA PRO A 89 17.34 -7.69 -3.25
C PRO A 89 18.73 -7.29 -3.77
N LEU A 90 19.53 -8.28 -4.18
CA LEU A 90 20.91 -8.08 -4.65
C LEU A 90 21.04 -7.75 -6.14
N MET A 91 19.94 -7.74 -6.88
CA MET A 91 19.98 -7.47 -8.32
C MET A 91 20.31 -5.98 -8.59
N LYS A 92 21.16 -5.77 -9.61
CA LYS A 92 21.38 -4.42 -10.15
C LYS A 92 20.06 -3.84 -10.65
N GLY A 93 19.84 -2.56 -10.38
CA GLY A 93 18.63 -1.87 -10.81
C GLY A 93 17.51 -1.86 -9.75
N ILE A 94 17.77 -2.34 -8.53
CA ILE A 94 16.86 -2.16 -7.40
C ILE A 94 17.37 -1.02 -6.52
N ARG A 95 16.56 0.04 -6.43
CA ARG A 95 16.76 1.15 -5.48
C ARG A 95 16.04 0.82 -4.18
N SER A 96 16.60 1.32 -3.05
CA SER A 96 16.08 1.01 -1.71
C SER A 96 16.03 -0.51 -1.43
N SER A 97 17.07 -1.24 -1.84
CA SER A 97 17.18 -2.70 -1.70
C SER A 97 16.99 -3.19 -0.26
N ASN A 98 17.32 -2.38 0.75
CA ASN A 98 17.06 -2.65 2.16
C ASN A 98 15.54 -2.74 2.50
N ASN A 99 14.66 -2.28 1.61
CA ASN A 99 13.22 -2.41 1.76
C ASN A 99 12.67 -3.74 1.22
N VAL A 100 13.46 -4.47 0.46
CA VAL A 100 13.05 -5.74 -0.16
C VAL A 100 13.83 -6.95 0.37
N VAL A 101 14.51 -6.76 1.48
CA VAL A 101 15.13 -7.86 2.23
C VAL A 101 14.08 -8.50 3.14
N ARG A 102 13.96 -9.84 3.09
CA ARG A 102 13.05 -10.59 3.95
C ARG A 102 13.85 -11.37 4.99
N ILE A 103 13.76 -10.95 6.26
CA ILE A 103 14.37 -11.60 7.42
C ILE A 103 13.32 -11.58 8.55
N PRO A 104 12.46 -12.61 8.67
CA PRO A 104 11.30 -12.58 9.56
C PRO A 104 11.62 -12.30 11.03
N ILE A 105 12.74 -12.80 11.53
CA ILE A 105 13.16 -12.54 12.93
C ILE A 105 13.47 -11.05 13.16
N MET A 106 14.12 -10.39 12.19
CA MET A 106 14.42 -8.97 12.27
C MET A 106 13.16 -8.11 12.22
N SER A 107 12.08 -8.61 11.60
CA SER A 107 10.79 -7.90 11.56
C SER A 107 10.20 -7.72 12.96
N ILE A 108 10.36 -8.71 13.84
CA ILE A 108 9.86 -8.66 15.22
C ILE A 108 10.63 -7.57 16.00
N LEU A 109 11.97 -7.60 15.91
CA LEU A 109 12.82 -6.61 16.57
C LEU A 109 12.55 -5.19 16.06
N TYR A 110 12.43 -5.04 14.74
CA TYR A 110 12.16 -3.75 14.13
C TYR A 110 10.81 -3.17 14.56
N HIS A 111 9.77 -4.01 14.64
CA HIS A 111 8.45 -3.55 15.10
C HIS A 111 8.48 -3.05 16.54
N THR A 112 9.27 -3.67 17.40
CA THR A 112 9.36 -3.30 18.83
C THR A 112 10.19 -2.02 19.06
N PHE A 113 11.24 -1.80 18.28
CA PHE A 113 12.22 -0.73 18.53
C PHE A 113 12.44 0.20 17.33
N GLY A 114 11.82 -0.07 16.19
CA GLY A 114 12.02 0.73 14.98
C GLY A 114 11.16 2.00 14.94
N PRO A 115 11.56 3.00 14.14
CA PRO A 115 10.81 4.23 13.98
C PRO A 115 9.50 4.00 13.22
N THR A 116 8.48 4.78 13.56
CA THR A 116 7.29 4.93 12.71
C THR A 116 7.70 5.57 11.38
N ARG A 117 7.06 5.15 10.29
CA ARG A 117 7.34 5.68 8.95
C ARG A 117 6.08 6.30 8.38
N ALA A 118 6.27 7.31 7.54
CA ALA A 118 5.18 7.84 6.74
C ALA A 118 4.51 6.72 5.94
N PRO A 119 3.18 6.64 5.95
CA PRO A 119 2.45 5.62 5.22
C PRO A 119 2.69 5.76 3.71
N ARG A 120 2.49 4.66 3.00
CA ARG A 120 2.53 4.61 1.53
C ARG A 120 1.40 3.73 1.07
N GLY A 121 0.44 4.32 0.40
CA GLY A 121 -0.79 3.66 -0.07
C GLY A 121 -0.57 2.37 -0.86
N CYS A 122 0.60 2.21 -1.45
CA CYS A 122 0.93 1.04 -2.26
C CYS A 122 1.12 -0.28 -1.48
N ASN A 123 1.28 -0.25 -0.17
CA ASN A 123 1.50 -1.45 0.63
C ASN A 123 0.96 -1.21 2.05
N MET A 124 -0.33 -1.40 2.21
CA MET A 124 -1.02 -1.21 3.49
C MET A 124 -1.99 -2.36 3.75
N ALA A 125 -2.34 -2.57 5.01
CA ALA A 125 -3.38 -3.53 5.34
C ALA A 125 -4.17 -3.11 6.58
N PHE A 126 -5.46 -3.49 6.58
CA PHE A 126 -6.45 -3.01 7.53
C PHE A 126 -7.45 -4.11 7.89
N TRP A 127 -8.01 -4.05 9.07
CA TRP A 127 -9.27 -4.73 9.34
C TRP A 127 -10.42 -3.97 8.68
N ARG A 128 -11.28 -4.68 7.96
CA ARG A 128 -12.39 -4.07 7.24
C ARG A 128 -13.29 -3.24 8.15
N ASN A 129 -13.56 -3.71 9.35
CA ASN A 129 -14.39 -2.99 10.31
C ASN A 129 -13.75 -1.69 10.78
N ASP A 130 -12.42 -1.63 10.86
CA ASP A 130 -11.71 -0.39 11.22
C ASP A 130 -11.84 0.66 10.11
N LEU A 131 -11.75 0.24 8.83
CA LEU A 131 -12.01 1.15 7.71
C LEU A 131 -13.46 1.67 7.70
N ILE A 132 -14.43 0.80 7.99
CA ILE A 132 -15.84 1.21 8.10
C ILE A 132 -16.03 2.18 9.27
N ARG A 133 -15.40 1.93 10.42
CA ARG A 133 -15.49 2.78 11.61
C ARG A 133 -15.01 4.20 11.34
N VAL A 134 -13.98 4.37 10.52
CA VAL A 134 -13.45 5.69 10.15
C VAL A 134 -14.03 6.21 8.81
N ASN A 135 -15.07 5.57 8.27
CA ASN A 135 -15.72 5.95 7.02
C ASN A 135 -14.79 5.91 5.78
N GLY A 136 -13.82 4.99 5.75
CA GLY A 136 -12.92 4.82 4.61
C GLY A 136 -12.02 6.03 4.34
N TYR A 137 -11.67 6.23 3.07
CA TYR A 137 -10.92 7.38 2.60
C TYR A 137 -11.80 8.63 2.48
N ASP A 138 -11.24 9.80 2.73
CA ASP A 138 -11.91 11.07 2.42
C ASP A 138 -11.84 11.31 0.89
N GLU A 139 -13.02 11.28 0.23
CA GLU A 139 -13.14 11.42 -1.22
C GLU A 139 -12.92 12.84 -1.74
N ASP A 140 -12.80 13.80 -0.86
CA ASP A 140 -12.44 15.17 -1.22
C ASP A 140 -10.94 15.31 -1.54
N PHE A 141 -10.11 14.30 -1.24
CA PHE A 141 -8.76 14.22 -1.78
C PHE A 141 -8.81 13.88 -3.27
N LYS A 142 -8.82 14.92 -4.09
CA LYS A 142 -8.78 14.83 -5.56
C LYS A 142 -7.38 15.19 -6.05
N GLY A 143 -6.91 14.50 -7.09
CA GLY A 143 -5.53 14.63 -7.51
C GLY A 143 -4.58 13.80 -6.63
N TRP A 144 -3.29 14.09 -6.70
CA TRP A 144 -2.25 13.26 -6.10
C TRP A 144 -1.94 13.67 -4.66
N GLY A 145 -1.91 12.67 -3.77
CA GLY A 145 -1.18 12.68 -2.48
C GLY A 145 -2.02 13.01 -1.26
N PHE A 146 -1.51 12.54 -0.14
CA PHE A 146 -1.97 12.73 1.24
C PHE A 146 -3.23 11.96 1.65
N GLU A 147 -3.97 11.32 0.76
CA GLU A 147 -5.17 10.55 1.11
C GLU A 147 -4.88 9.37 2.04
N ASP A 148 -3.74 8.70 1.85
CA ASP A 148 -3.28 7.59 2.69
C ASP A 148 -2.77 8.06 4.05
N ALA A 149 -2.06 9.19 4.08
CA ALA A 149 -1.57 9.78 5.31
C ALA A 149 -2.72 10.30 6.20
N GLU A 150 -3.72 10.91 5.59
CA GLU A 150 -4.92 11.39 6.28
C GLU A 150 -5.72 10.22 6.88
N LEU A 151 -5.96 9.16 6.12
CA LEU A 151 -6.61 7.96 6.64
C LEU A 151 -5.87 7.40 7.87
N CYS A 152 -4.53 7.39 7.84
CA CYS A 152 -3.73 6.92 8.97
C CYS A 152 -3.90 7.79 10.22
N ILE A 153 -4.10 9.12 10.07
CA ILE A 153 -4.39 10.01 11.20
C ILE A 153 -5.74 9.63 11.82
N ARG A 154 -6.80 9.49 11.00
CA ARG A 154 -8.13 9.13 11.52
C ARG A 154 -8.15 7.76 12.19
N LEU A 155 -7.40 6.79 11.65
CA LEU A 155 -7.23 5.50 12.30
C LEU A 155 -6.56 5.64 13.66
N ASN A 156 -5.44 6.36 13.75
CA ASN A 156 -4.73 6.58 15.03
C ASN A 156 -5.59 7.35 16.03
N ASN A 157 -6.32 8.39 15.62
CA ASN A 157 -7.26 9.12 16.46
C ASN A 157 -8.43 8.25 16.96
N SER A 158 -8.72 7.16 16.24
CA SER A 158 -9.71 6.14 16.62
C SER A 158 -9.10 4.98 17.41
N GLU A 159 -7.90 5.13 17.97
CA GLU A 159 -7.15 4.13 18.75
C GLU A 159 -6.77 2.87 17.94
N ILE A 160 -6.69 2.99 16.61
CA ILE A 160 -6.22 1.94 15.72
C ILE A 160 -4.77 2.26 15.33
N HIS A 161 -3.82 1.55 15.91
CA HIS A 161 -2.41 1.96 15.89
C HIS A 161 -1.65 1.46 14.66
N GLN A 162 -0.74 2.28 14.15
CA GLN A 162 0.13 1.92 13.04
C GLN A 162 1.17 0.87 13.44
N ARG A 163 1.28 -0.19 12.64
CA ARG A 163 2.36 -1.16 12.69
C ARG A 163 3.20 -1.09 11.42
N CYS A 164 4.46 -0.70 11.56
CA CYS A 164 5.38 -0.63 10.41
C CYS A 164 5.97 -2.01 10.13
N MET A 165 5.64 -2.58 8.97
CA MET A 165 6.18 -3.86 8.52
C MET A 165 7.49 -3.65 7.75
N LYS A 166 8.58 -4.14 8.31
CA LYS A 166 9.92 -4.17 7.70
C LYS A 166 10.44 -5.60 7.74
N PHE A 167 11.25 -5.99 6.77
CA PHE A 167 11.80 -7.34 6.61
C PHE A 167 10.75 -8.45 6.38
N ARG A 168 9.53 -8.06 6.01
CA ARG A 168 8.39 -8.87 5.59
C ARG A 168 7.57 -8.10 4.56
N GLY A 169 6.59 -8.75 3.92
CA GLY A 169 5.68 -8.12 2.97
C GLY A 169 6.43 -7.43 1.84
N VAL A 170 7.39 -8.13 1.24
CA VAL A 170 8.28 -7.58 0.22
C VAL A 170 7.54 -7.36 -1.09
N ALA A 171 7.64 -6.12 -1.60
CA ALA A 171 7.09 -5.72 -2.88
C ALA A 171 8.11 -4.90 -3.68
N PHE A 172 8.10 -5.06 -5.00
CA PHE A 172 8.92 -4.31 -5.94
C PHE A 172 8.01 -3.45 -6.81
N HIS A 173 8.30 -2.15 -6.86
CA HIS A 173 7.54 -1.19 -7.65
C HIS A 173 8.18 -1.02 -9.02
N LEU A 174 7.40 -1.27 -10.04
CA LEU A 174 7.78 -1.08 -11.43
C LEU A 174 8.09 0.40 -11.71
N HIS A 175 9.04 0.65 -12.59
CA HIS A 175 9.31 2.01 -13.06
C HIS A 175 8.18 2.45 -14.00
N HIS A 176 7.65 3.62 -13.72
CA HIS A 176 6.75 4.36 -14.61
C HIS A 176 7.05 5.87 -14.50
N ASN A 177 6.60 6.63 -15.49
CA ASN A 177 6.64 8.07 -15.42
C ASN A 177 5.79 8.54 -14.23
N GLN A 178 6.29 9.51 -13.49
CA GLN A 178 5.52 10.05 -12.37
C GLN A 178 4.25 10.72 -12.90
N ALA A 179 3.11 10.42 -12.28
CA ALA A 179 1.88 11.14 -12.54
C ALA A 179 2.05 12.63 -12.22
N GLU A 180 1.32 13.47 -12.92
CA GLU A 180 1.23 14.88 -12.58
C GLU A 180 0.77 15.04 -11.12
N ARG A 181 1.48 15.88 -10.39
CA ARG A 181 1.16 16.17 -8.98
C ARG A 181 0.10 17.27 -8.87
N SER A 182 -0.90 17.23 -9.75
CA SER A 182 -2.05 18.14 -9.67
C SER A 182 -2.79 17.91 -8.34
N GLY A 183 -3.24 19.00 -7.72
CA GLY A 183 -3.95 18.94 -6.44
C GLY A 183 -3.09 18.74 -5.19
N CYS A 184 -1.78 18.57 -5.32
CA CYS A 184 -0.89 18.28 -4.17
C CYS A 184 -0.97 19.36 -3.08
N ASN A 185 -1.00 20.64 -3.44
CA ASN A 185 -1.03 21.75 -2.48
C ASN A 185 -2.36 21.82 -1.71
N SER A 186 -3.50 21.61 -2.38
CA SER A 186 -4.81 21.57 -1.72
C SER A 186 -4.94 20.36 -0.79
N ASN A 187 -4.45 19.20 -1.23
CA ASN A 187 -4.43 17.98 -0.43
C ASN A 187 -3.50 18.12 0.79
N GLU A 188 -2.34 18.77 0.63
CA GLU A 188 -1.44 19.05 1.76
C GLU A 188 -2.10 19.96 2.80
N GLN A 189 -2.84 20.99 2.39
CA GLN A 189 -3.55 21.86 3.32
C GLN A 189 -4.64 21.07 4.07
N ARG A 190 -5.46 20.29 3.36
CA ARG A 190 -6.49 19.43 3.95
C ARG A 190 -5.88 18.43 4.95
N TYR A 191 -4.77 17.81 4.61
CA TYR A 191 -4.03 16.94 5.51
C TYR A 191 -3.56 17.64 6.78
N LYS A 192 -3.01 18.87 6.65
CA LYS A 192 -2.60 19.67 7.82
C LYS A 192 -3.78 20.03 8.73
N ASP A 193 -4.94 20.25 8.15
CA ASP A 193 -6.16 20.55 8.91
C ASP A 193 -6.65 19.30 9.68
N SER A 194 -6.54 18.11 9.08
CA SER A 194 -6.86 16.83 9.76
C SER A 194 -5.96 16.52 10.96
N ILE A 195 -4.72 17.01 10.98
CA ILE A 195 -3.81 16.84 12.14
C ILE A 195 -4.28 17.66 13.35
N ARG A 196 -5.03 18.75 13.14
CA ARG A 196 -5.44 19.69 14.20
C ARG A 196 -6.79 19.35 14.84
N CYS A 197 -7.50 18.40 14.23
CA CYS A 197 -8.76 17.86 14.74
C CYS A 197 -8.54 16.62 15.59
#